data_0011dde9cefdd63fdc4e22315129c944
#
_entry.id   0011dde9cefdd63fdc4e22315129c944
#
_cell.length_a   1.000
_cell.length_b   1.000
_cell.length_c   1.000
_cell.angle_alpha   90.00
_cell.angle_beta   90.00
_cell.angle_gamma   90.00
#
_symmetry.space_group_name_H-M   'P 1'
#
loop_
_entity.id
_entity.type
_entity.pdbx_description
1 polymer ?
#
loop_
_entity_poly.entity_id
_entity_poly.type
_entity_poly.pdbx_seq_one_letter_code
_entity_poly.pdbx_strand_id
1 'polypeptide(L)'
;MGLDQYGMIGVKTEKRTDTDTGKEYVVKMADQEFYWRKHARLQDFMEKLWVEKTGRPAVELNCNDMVLTEADIDRLEKAVLTGYAENISEGGFFYGHQFQEESVKEHMEYDHQFVTAARQAMAEGTQVVYHCWW
;
A
#
# COMPACT_ATOMS: atom_id res chain seq x y z
N MET A 1 -14.82 8.33 -8.64
CA MET A 1 -13.64 8.55 -7.81
C MET A 1 -12.75 7.33 -7.89
N GLY A 2 -11.44 7.52 -7.96
CA GLY A 2 -10.48 6.44 -8.11
C GLY A 2 -9.80 6.10 -6.81
N LEU A 3 -9.41 4.85 -6.65
CA LEU A 3 -8.54 4.40 -5.59
C LEU A 3 -7.10 4.39 -6.12
N ASP A 4 -6.24 5.18 -5.51
CA ASP A 4 -4.81 5.19 -5.77
C ASP A 4 -4.07 4.61 -4.57
N GLN A 5 -3.14 3.70 -4.82
CA GLN A 5 -2.45 2.93 -3.80
C GLN A 5 -0.95 2.99 -4.01
N TYR A 6 -0.22 3.11 -2.91
CA TYR A 6 1.24 3.28 -2.95
C TYR A 6 1.91 2.37 -1.93
N GLY A 7 2.92 1.64 -2.38
CA GLY A 7 3.84 0.93 -1.51
C GLY A 7 5.17 1.67 -1.54
N MET A 8 5.52 2.34 -0.45
CA MET A 8 6.69 3.20 -0.38
C MET A 8 7.80 2.56 0.45
N ILE A 9 8.99 2.51 -0.11
CA ILE A 9 10.16 1.93 0.52
C ILE A 9 11.18 3.04 0.77
N GLY A 10 11.65 3.14 2.01
CA GLY A 10 12.60 4.17 2.40
C GLY A 10 11.99 5.55 2.47
N VAL A 11 10.89 5.68 3.20
CA VAL A 11 10.20 6.97 3.35
C VAL A 11 11.04 7.93 4.17
N LYS A 12 11.30 9.12 3.62
CA LYS A 12 12.04 10.20 4.25
C LYS A 12 11.23 11.48 4.17
N THR A 13 11.38 12.31 5.19
CA THR A 13 10.83 13.65 5.19
C THR A 13 11.95 14.66 5.10
N GLU A 14 11.79 15.68 4.26
CA GLU A 14 12.77 16.74 4.08
C GLU A 14 12.08 18.08 4.27
N LYS A 15 12.68 18.94 5.08
CA LYS A 15 12.22 20.33 5.23
C LYS A 15 12.76 21.17 4.10
N ARG A 16 11.88 21.89 3.43
CA ARG A 16 12.24 22.83 2.37
C ARG A 16 11.65 24.19 2.71
N THR A 17 12.27 25.24 2.20
CA THR A 17 11.79 26.60 2.38
C THR A 17 11.34 27.14 1.04
N ASP A 18 10.12 27.68 1.01
CA ASP A 18 9.62 28.38 -0.17
C ASP A 18 10.36 29.71 -0.31
N THR A 19 11.03 29.89 -1.43
CA THR A 19 11.82 31.11 -1.69
C THR A 19 10.97 32.35 -1.85
N ASP A 20 9.70 32.20 -2.24
CA ASP A 20 8.80 33.33 -2.48
C ASP A 20 8.11 33.81 -1.22
N THR A 21 7.74 32.90 -0.32
CA THR A 21 7.00 33.22 0.91
C THR A 21 7.81 33.08 2.18
N GLY A 22 8.98 32.43 2.12
CA GLY A 22 9.80 32.15 3.29
C GLY A 22 9.21 31.08 4.22
N LYS A 23 8.11 30.44 3.82
CA LYS A 23 7.48 29.41 4.64
C LYS A 23 8.19 28.08 4.50
N GLU A 24 8.37 27.40 5.62
CA GLU A 24 8.88 26.04 5.63
C GLU A 24 7.76 25.05 5.33
N TYR A 25 8.07 24.03 4.54
CA TYR A 25 7.16 22.93 4.27
C TYR A 25 7.92 21.62 4.28
N VAL A 26 7.21 20.52 4.53
CA VAL A 26 7.79 19.18 4.60
C VAL A 26 7.42 18.41 3.33
N VAL A 27 8.44 17.88 2.66
CA VAL A 27 8.25 17.00 1.49
C VAL A 27 8.51 15.57 1.93
N LYS A 28 7.60 14.69 1.55
CA LYS A 28 7.72 13.27 1.79
C LYS A 28 8.23 12.59 0.52
N MET A 29 9.30 11.82 0.66
CA MET A 29 9.95 11.13 -0.45
C MET A 29 10.15 9.66 -0.11
N ALA A 30 10.23 8.82 -1.14
CA ALA A 30 10.56 7.41 -0.99
C ALA A 30 11.69 7.06 -1.93
N ASP A 31 12.58 6.14 -1.50
CA ASP A 31 13.66 5.64 -2.36
C ASP A 31 13.10 4.80 -3.50
N GLN A 32 12.04 4.05 -3.24
CA GLN A 32 11.34 3.24 -4.23
C GLN A 32 9.84 3.30 -3.96
N GLU A 33 9.04 3.37 -5.03
CA GLU A 33 7.59 3.44 -4.91
C GLU A 33 6.93 2.46 -5.87
N PHE A 34 6.00 1.69 -5.31
CA PHE A 34 5.09 0.84 -6.09
C PHE A 34 3.73 1.51 -6.12
N TYR A 35 3.07 1.47 -7.27
CA TYR A 35 1.80 2.13 -7.47
C TYR A 35 0.77 1.16 -8.04
N TRP A 36 -0.42 1.16 -7.45
CA TRP A 36 -1.58 0.43 -7.95
C TRP A 36 -2.74 1.39 -8.11
N ARG A 37 -3.58 1.10 -9.04
CA ARG A 37 -4.82 1.81 -9.20
C ARG A 37 -5.98 0.83 -9.18
N LYS A 38 -6.94 1.05 -8.27
CA LYS A 38 -8.16 0.23 -8.14
C LYS A 38 -7.89 -1.26 -7.92
N HIS A 39 -6.82 -1.59 -7.23
CA HIS A 39 -6.54 -2.96 -6.84
C HIS A 39 -7.37 -3.33 -5.60
N ALA A 40 -8.62 -3.73 -5.82
CA ALA A 40 -9.59 -3.94 -4.75
C ALA A 40 -9.17 -5.02 -3.75
N ARG A 41 -8.55 -6.08 -4.22
CA ARG A 41 -8.13 -7.20 -3.36
C ARG A 41 -6.99 -6.81 -2.43
N LEU A 42 -6.01 -6.08 -2.94
CA LEU A 42 -4.94 -5.52 -2.13
C LEU A 42 -5.51 -4.55 -1.10
N GLN A 43 -6.44 -3.70 -1.51
CA GLN A 43 -7.06 -2.73 -0.61
C GLN A 43 -7.83 -3.43 0.51
N ASP A 44 -8.58 -4.47 0.19
CA ASP A 44 -9.29 -5.25 1.19
C ASP A 44 -8.32 -5.87 2.21
N PHE A 45 -7.21 -6.42 1.73
CA PHE A 45 -6.16 -6.95 2.59
C PHE A 45 -5.60 -5.85 3.51
N MET A 46 -5.27 -4.69 2.97
CA MET A 46 -4.68 -3.60 3.73
C MET A 46 -5.67 -2.96 4.71
N GLU A 47 -6.94 -2.86 4.35
CA GLU A 47 -7.99 -2.37 5.26
C GLU A 47 -8.18 -3.30 6.46
N LYS A 48 -8.20 -4.60 6.24
CA LYS A 48 -8.27 -5.59 7.33
C LYS A 48 -7.06 -5.50 8.24
N LEU A 49 -5.89 -5.37 7.65
CA LEU A 49 -4.64 -5.20 8.39
C LEU A 49 -4.66 -3.92 9.23
N TRP A 50 -5.14 -2.82 8.66
CA TRP A 50 -5.28 -1.55 9.37
C TRP A 50 -6.16 -1.68 10.61
N VAL A 51 -7.31 -2.32 10.47
CA VAL A 51 -8.24 -2.53 11.59
C VAL A 51 -7.58 -3.37 12.69
N GLU A 52 -6.88 -4.43 12.31
CA GLU A 52 -6.16 -5.27 13.29
C GLU A 52 -5.05 -4.52 14.02
N LYS A 53 -4.29 -3.70 13.31
CA LYS A 53 -3.14 -2.98 13.88
C LYS A 53 -3.53 -1.78 14.72
N THR A 54 -4.58 -1.07 14.33
CA THR A 54 -4.93 0.21 14.94
C THR A 54 -6.20 0.17 15.78
N GLY A 55 -7.08 -0.81 15.55
CA GLY A 55 -8.41 -0.83 16.13
C GLY A 55 -9.33 0.25 15.56
N ARG A 56 -8.92 0.94 14.51
CA ARG A 56 -9.67 2.03 13.89
C ARG A 56 -10.44 1.52 12.68
N PRO A 57 -11.58 2.16 12.32
CA PRO A 57 -12.35 1.77 11.14
C PRO A 57 -11.53 1.79 9.85
N ALA A 58 -11.84 0.89 8.93
CA ALA A 58 -11.15 0.77 7.65
C ALA A 58 -11.14 2.08 6.85
N VAL A 59 -12.20 2.88 6.94
CA VAL A 59 -12.31 4.16 6.24
C VAL A 59 -11.22 5.15 6.65
N GLU A 60 -10.67 5.02 7.84
CA GLU A 60 -9.61 5.90 8.34
C GLU A 60 -8.24 5.60 7.71
N LEU A 61 -8.11 4.49 6.98
CA LEU A 61 -6.89 4.25 6.20
C LEU A 61 -6.78 5.26 5.04
N ASN A 62 -7.89 5.81 4.59
CA ASN A 62 -7.88 6.81 3.53
C ASN A 62 -6.99 8.01 3.90
N CYS A 63 -6.01 8.30 3.05
CA CYS A 63 -5.04 9.38 3.23
C CYS A 63 -4.09 9.20 4.42
N ASN A 64 -4.03 8.03 5.04
CA ASN A 64 -3.13 7.74 6.14
C ASN A 64 -2.07 6.72 5.76
N ASP A 65 -0.91 6.82 6.38
CA ASP A 65 0.18 5.89 6.19
C ASP A 65 0.06 4.72 7.16
N MET A 66 0.32 3.54 6.65
CA MET A 66 0.42 2.34 7.48
C MET A 66 1.82 1.75 7.34
N VAL A 67 2.57 1.72 8.44
CA VAL A 67 3.89 1.10 8.46
C VAL A 67 3.71 -0.42 8.45
N LEU A 68 4.41 -1.08 7.53
CA LEU A 68 4.35 -2.53 7.38
C LEU A 68 5.52 -3.19 8.13
N THR A 69 5.25 -4.33 8.77
CA THR A 69 6.24 -5.15 9.46
C THR A 69 6.58 -6.39 8.64
N GLU A 70 7.61 -7.12 9.05
CA GLU A 70 7.96 -8.39 8.40
C GLU A 70 6.78 -9.38 8.45
N ALA A 71 6.08 -9.45 9.58
CA ALA A 71 4.90 -10.30 9.71
C ALA A 71 3.80 -9.90 8.74
N ASP A 72 3.62 -8.58 8.52
CA ASP A 72 2.65 -8.07 7.55
C ASP A 72 3.02 -8.50 6.13
N ILE A 73 4.30 -8.44 5.79
CA ILE A 73 4.80 -8.85 4.48
C ILE A 73 4.67 -10.36 4.29
N ASP A 74 4.88 -11.16 5.33
CA ASP A 74 4.66 -12.61 5.27
C ASP A 74 3.20 -12.92 4.93
N ARG A 75 2.27 -12.23 5.57
CA ARG A 75 0.84 -12.37 5.30
C ARG A 75 0.48 -11.91 3.90
N LEU A 76 1.05 -10.81 3.45
CA LEU A 76 0.83 -10.29 2.10
C LEU A 76 1.35 -11.27 1.04
N GLU A 77 2.53 -11.82 1.23
CA GLU A 77 3.09 -12.82 0.31
C GLU A 77 2.15 -14.01 0.15
N LYS A 78 1.65 -14.52 1.27
CA LYS A 78 0.70 -15.63 1.25
C LYS A 78 -0.58 -15.26 0.49
N ALA A 79 -1.09 -14.05 0.71
CA ALA A 79 -2.27 -13.56 0.00
C ALA A 79 -2.00 -13.47 -1.50
N VAL A 80 -0.85 -12.93 -1.90
CA VAL A 80 -0.45 -12.82 -3.31
C VAL A 80 -0.37 -14.20 -3.97
N LEU A 81 0.28 -15.15 -3.31
CA LEU A 81 0.43 -16.51 -3.85
C LEU A 81 -0.88 -17.26 -4.02
N THR A 82 -1.89 -16.94 -3.23
CA THR A 82 -3.22 -17.53 -3.33
C THR A 82 -4.18 -16.69 -4.18
N GLY A 83 -3.71 -15.63 -4.82
CA GLY A 83 -4.54 -14.72 -5.61
C GLY A 83 -5.55 -13.97 -4.75
N TYR A 84 -5.22 -13.70 -3.50
CA TYR A 84 -6.10 -13.04 -2.53
C TYR A 84 -7.41 -13.82 -2.28
N ALA A 85 -7.33 -15.14 -2.19
CA ALA A 85 -8.49 -15.99 -2.03
C ALA A 85 -9.37 -15.63 -0.82
N GLU A 86 -8.74 -15.18 0.28
CA GLU A 86 -9.44 -14.74 1.49
C GLU A 86 -9.93 -13.29 1.43
N ASN A 87 -9.54 -12.57 0.39
CA ASN A 87 -9.83 -11.14 0.22
C ASN A 87 -10.74 -10.87 -0.98
N ILE A 88 -11.51 -11.85 -1.40
CA ILE A 88 -12.55 -11.64 -2.40
C ILE A 88 -13.70 -10.94 -1.70
N SER A 89 -13.76 -9.63 -1.89
CA SER A 89 -14.77 -8.80 -1.26
C SER A 89 -16.01 -8.70 -2.12
N GLU A 90 -17.18 -8.97 -1.53
CA GLU A 90 -18.45 -8.73 -2.20
C GLU A 90 -18.77 -7.24 -2.34
N GLY A 91 -18.10 -6.39 -1.52
CA GLY A 91 -18.27 -4.94 -1.53
C GLY A 91 -17.33 -4.18 -2.43
N GLY A 92 -16.60 -4.84 -3.31
CA GLY A 92 -15.54 -4.23 -4.11
C GLY A 92 -15.98 -3.21 -5.15
N PHE A 93 -17.26 -2.92 -5.29
CA PHE A 93 -17.73 -1.99 -6.31
C PHE A 93 -17.27 -0.54 -6.11
N PHE A 94 -16.87 -0.15 -4.92
CA PHE A 94 -16.29 1.17 -4.66
C PHE A 94 -14.94 1.37 -5.34
N TYR A 95 -14.24 0.28 -5.64
CA TYR A 95 -12.88 0.33 -6.16
C TYR A 95 -12.80 -0.06 -7.64
N GLY A 96 -13.94 -0.10 -8.33
CA GLY A 96 -13.95 -0.55 -9.71
C GLY A 96 -13.80 -2.05 -9.84
N HIS A 97 -14.56 -2.75 -9.18
CA HIS A 97 -14.71 -4.16 -8.86
C HIS A 97 -14.49 -5.22 -9.95
N GLN A 98 -14.04 -4.87 -11.11
CA GLN A 98 -13.95 -5.80 -12.22
C GLN A 98 -12.58 -6.46 -12.29
N PHE A 99 -12.43 -7.55 -11.56
CA PHE A 99 -11.26 -8.40 -11.70
C PHE A 99 -11.50 -9.44 -12.77
N GLN A 100 -10.93 -9.21 -13.92
CA GLN A 100 -10.77 -10.26 -14.92
C GLN A 100 -9.53 -11.07 -14.54
N GLU A 101 -9.49 -12.35 -14.93
CA GLU A 101 -8.36 -13.23 -14.63
C GLU A 101 -7.00 -12.66 -15.07
N GLU A 102 -6.98 -11.97 -16.20
CA GLU A 102 -5.78 -11.31 -16.73
C GLU A 102 -5.25 -10.25 -15.78
N SER A 103 -6.13 -9.42 -15.23
CA SER A 103 -5.77 -8.39 -14.28
C SER A 103 -5.22 -8.98 -12.98
N VAL A 104 -5.75 -10.13 -12.55
CA VAL A 104 -5.28 -10.82 -11.35
C VAL A 104 -3.84 -11.29 -11.55
N LYS A 105 -3.52 -11.88 -12.70
CA LYS A 105 -2.16 -12.35 -13.00
C LYS A 105 -1.17 -11.21 -13.07
N GLU A 106 -1.52 -10.13 -13.76
CA GLU A 106 -0.66 -8.94 -13.85
C GLU A 106 -0.40 -8.35 -12.47
N HIS A 107 -1.42 -8.20 -11.64
CA HIS A 107 -1.28 -7.72 -10.29
C HIS A 107 -0.43 -8.67 -9.45
N MET A 108 -0.58 -9.97 -9.61
CA MET A 108 0.18 -10.96 -8.85
C MET A 108 1.69 -10.81 -9.06
N GLU A 109 2.14 -10.65 -10.29
CA GLU A 109 3.56 -10.42 -10.57
C GLU A 109 4.07 -9.13 -9.94
N TYR A 110 3.33 -8.06 -10.13
CA TYR A 110 3.70 -6.75 -9.59
C TYR A 110 3.69 -6.76 -8.06
N ASP A 111 2.67 -7.36 -7.46
CA ASP A 111 2.55 -7.48 -6.01
C ASP A 111 3.69 -8.31 -5.43
N HIS A 112 4.09 -9.36 -6.13
CA HIS A 112 5.23 -10.18 -5.73
C HIS A 112 6.55 -9.40 -5.79
N GLN A 113 6.71 -8.54 -6.79
CA GLN A 113 7.86 -7.64 -6.87
C GLN A 113 7.90 -6.70 -5.68
N PHE A 114 6.76 -6.17 -5.27
CA PHE A 114 6.66 -5.34 -4.07
C PHE A 114 7.05 -6.12 -2.81
N VAL A 115 6.55 -7.33 -2.65
CA VAL A 115 6.90 -8.19 -1.50
C VAL A 115 8.41 -8.43 -1.45
N THR A 116 9.02 -8.77 -2.58
CA THR A 116 10.47 -9.02 -2.66
C THR A 116 11.27 -7.78 -2.28
N ALA A 117 10.90 -6.63 -2.84
CA ALA A 117 11.57 -5.36 -2.54
C ALA A 117 11.40 -4.96 -1.06
N ALA A 118 10.21 -5.18 -0.51
CA ALA A 118 9.92 -4.88 0.89
C ALA A 118 10.75 -5.76 1.83
N ARG A 119 10.87 -7.05 1.56
CA ARG A 119 11.70 -7.95 2.37
C ARG A 119 13.16 -7.54 2.36
N GLN A 120 13.69 -7.20 1.19
CA GLN A 120 15.08 -6.75 1.05
C GLN A 120 15.31 -5.46 1.83
N ALA A 121 14.39 -4.51 1.72
CA ALA A 121 14.47 -3.23 2.44
C ALA A 121 14.44 -3.43 3.96
N MET A 122 13.56 -4.29 4.44
CA MET A 122 13.44 -4.58 5.88
C MET A 122 14.69 -5.26 6.42
N ALA A 123 15.31 -6.15 5.63
CA ALA A 123 16.58 -6.78 6.00
C ALA A 123 17.71 -5.74 6.15
N GLU A 124 17.61 -4.62 5.45
CA GLU A 124 18.55 -3.50 5.54
C GLU A 124 18.15 -2.46 6.60
N GLY A 125 17.05 -2.70 7.32
CA GLY A 125 16.53 -1.78 8.33
C GLY A 125 15.72 -0.61 7.75
N THR A 126 15.26 -0.73 6.50
CA THR A 126 14.52 0.33 5.82
C THR A 126 13.03 0.17 6.05
N GLN A 127 12.35 1.30 6.30
CA GLN A 127 10.92 1.32 6.54
C GLN A 127 10.13 1.14 5.25
N VAL A 128 9.04 0.36 5.33
CA VAL A 128 8.09 0.15 4.24
C VAL A 128 6.71 0.62 4.70
N VAL A 129 6.04 1.41 3.86
CA VAL A 129 4.77 2.05 4.20
C VAL A 129 3.76 1.82 3.09
N TYR A 130 2.53 1.53 3.47
CA TYR A 130 1.39 1.52 2.55
C TYR A 130 0.58 2.81 2.72
N HIS A 131 0.28 3.47 1.62
CA HIS A 131 -0.54 4.68 1.59
C HIS A 131 -1.59 4.55 0.49
N CYS A 132 -2.79 5.01 0.75
CA CYS A 132 -3.85 5.03 -0.25
C CYS A 132 -4.74 6.24 -0.07
N TRP A 133 -5.44 6.59 -1.14
CA TRP A 133 -6.51 7.59 -1.06
C TRP A 133 -7.57 7.30 -2.13
N TRP A 134 -8.80 7.62 -1.80
CA TRP A 134 -9.94 7.44 -2.71
C TRP A 134 -10.97 8.55 -2.57
#